data_5db06c480fd5fccfdeef25718254c05a
#
_entry.id   5db06c480fd5fccfdeef25718254c05a
#
_cell.length_a   1.000
_cell.length_b   1.000
_cell.length_c   1.000
_cell.angle_alpha   90.00
_cell.angle_beta   90.00
_cell.angle_gamma   90.00
#
_symmetry.space_group_name_H-M   'P 1'
#
loop_
_entity.id
_entity.type
_entity.pdbx_description
1 polymer ?
#
loop_
_entity_poly.entity_id
_entity_poly.type
_entity_poly.pdbx_seq_one_letter_code
_entity_poly.pdbx_strand_id
1 'polypeptide(L)'
;MKRSLAFFFAVAALAQAPNPDAFYKLGPDSLPQDGVPKGEIRGPFKIDSKAYPGTFHTYWIYVPAQYDASIPASLMIFNDGQAFMNPNGDARAQNVMDNLIYRREIPVMIGVFINPGHTPEQPEPTPAEWGDRTTNRPTEYNSLDDRYPRVIVDELMPVIYKDYSISKDPERHGIGGASSGAIAAFTVAWERPDDFRKVLSIVGSFVNLRGGHAYADIVRKSDKKPIRVYLQDGRNDNRGVRGDGNYDETRDWFFQNVRLMKALTEKGYDVNYAWGMNKHGQKMGGAILPDMMRWLWRDQPVSTDPKDAAERSFREPVKKN
;
A
#
# COMPACT_ATOMS: atom_id res chain seq x y z
N MET A 1 3.13 76.02 8.70
CA MET A 1 3.34 74.94 7.73
C MET A 1 3.54 73.64 8.52
N LYS A 2 2.50 72.76 8.60
CA LYS A 2 2.59 71.44 9.23
C LYS A 2 2.87 70.42 8.11
N ARG A 3 4.01 69.75 8.18
CA ARG A 3 4.36 68.65 7.24
C ARG A 3 3.81 67.33 7.86
N SER A 4 2.81 66.74 7.20
CA SER A 4 2.35 65.41 7.51
C SER A 4 3.31 64.38 6.88
N LEU A 5 3.91 63.52 7.73
CA LEU A 5 4.69 62.38 7.27
C LEU A 5 3.69 61.22 7.10
N ALA A 6 3.50 60.77 5.85
CA ALA A 6 2.74 59.57 5.54
C ALA A 6 3.67 58.38 5.66
N PHE A 7 3.40 57.47 6.61
CA PHE A 7 4.05 56.15 6.70
C PHE A 7 3.38 55.18 5.73
N PHE A 8 4.07 54.76 4.70
CA PHE A 8 3.65 53.62 3.86
C PHE A 8 4.06 52.32 4.57
N PHE A 9 3.09 51.57 5.09
CA PHE A 9 3.31 50.19 5.49
C PHE A 9 3.30 49.30 4.24
N ALA A 10 4.46 48.83 3.81
CA ALA A 10 4.55 47.74 2.82
C ALA A 10 4.14 46.42 3.50
N VAL A 11 2.96 45.93 3.19
CA VAL A 11 2.56 44.56 3.55
C VAL A 11 3.31 43.62 2.63
N ALA A 12 4.38 43.01 3.12
CA ALA A 12 5.03 41.91 2.43
C ALA A 12 4.05 40.71 2.42
N ALA A 13 3.48 40.42 1.27
CA ALA A 13 2.74 39.18 1.06
C ALA A 13 3.74 38.02 1.20
N LEU A 14 3.67 37.27 2.29
CA LEU A 14 4.40 36.03 2.47
C LEU A 14 3.90 35.06 1.41
N ALA A 15 4.67 34.85 0.36
CA ALA A 15 4.39 33.83 -0.64
C ALA A 15 4.32 32.48 0.08
N GLN A 16 3.17 31.85 0.04
CA GLN A 16 2.96 30.54 0.65
C GLN A 16 3.89 29.55 -0.07
N ALA A 17 4.69 28.79 0.70
CA ALA A 17 5.60 27.80 0.12
C ALA A 17 4.81 26.82 -0.76
N PRO A 18 5.33 26.46 -1.94
CA PRO A 18 4.64 25.53 -2.85
C PRO A 18 4.28 24.23 -2.13
N ASN A 19 3.06 23.73 -2.39
CA ASN A 19 2.68 22.43 -1.86
C ASN A 19 3.53 21.34 -2.51
N PRO A 20 4.40 20.60 -1.78
CA PRO A 20 5.30 19.62 -2.36
C PRO A 20 4.54 18.45 -3.00
N ASP A 21 3.31 18.16 -2.58
CA ASP A 21 2.49 17.10 -3.17
C ASP A 21 1.95 17.45 -4.56
N ALA A 22 1.97 18.73 -4.96
CA ALA A 22 1.47 19.17 -6.26
C ALA A 22 2.30 18.64 -7.45
N PHE A 23 3.54 18.21 -7.19
CA PHE A 23 4.41 17.62 -8.20
C PHE A 23 4.04 16.17 -8.56
N TYR A 24 3.39 15.44 -7.65
CA TYR A 24 3.06 14.05 -7.86
C TYR A 24 1.69 13.92 -8.54
N LYS A 25 1.73 13.45 -9.79
CA LYS A 25 0.55 13.25 -10.62
C LYS A 25 0.51 11.81 -11.08
N LEU A 26 -0.70 11.28 -11.22
CA LEU A 26 -0.90 9.95 -11.79
C LEU A 26 -0.46 9.93 -13.25
N GLY A 27 0.38 8.97 -13.59
CA GLY A 27 0.77 8.67 -14.96
C GLY A 27 -0.28 7.82 -15.69
N PRO A 28 -0.06 7.56 -16.99
CA PRO A 28 -0.98 6.75 -17.81
C PRO A 28 -1.31 5.39 -17.19
N ASP A 29 -0.34 4.76 -16.52
CA ASP A 29 -0.50 3.43 -15.93
C ASP A 29 -1.51 3.37 -14.79
N SER A 30 -1.81 4.51 -14.17
CA SER A 30 -2.82 4.65 -13.11
C SER A 30 -4.17 5.16 -13.62
N LEU A 31 -4.32 5.35 -14.92
CA LEU A 31 -5.53 5.86 -15.56
C LEU A 31 -6.17 4.77 -16.45
N PRO A 32 -7.48 4.81 -16.67
CA PRO A 32 -8.12 3.94 -17.66
C PRO A 32 -7.46 4.10 -19.04
N GLN A 33 -7.18 3.00 -19.71
CA GLN A 33 -6.60 2.98 -21.05
C GLN A 33 -7.58 2.34 -22.03
N ASP A 34 -7.67 2.91 -23.25
CA ASP A 34 -8.46 2.31 -24.32
C ASP A 34 -7.89 0.95 -24.74
N GLY A 35 -8.76 -0.02 -24.92
CA GLY A 35 -8.38 -1.36 -25.31
C GLY A 35 -7.83 -2.25 -24.18
N VAL A 36 -7.66 -1.73 -22.97
CA VAL A 36 -7.30 -2.52 -21.79
C VAL A 36 -8.57 -3.11 -21.16
N PRO A 37 -8.69 -4.45 -21.11
CA PRO A 37 -9.82 -5.10 -20.45
C PRO A 37 -9.85 -4.76 -18.96
N LYS A 38 -11.01 -4.36 -18.45
CA LYS A 38 -11.19 -4.05 -17.03
C LYS A 38 -11.51 -5.30 -16.23
N GLY A 39 -10.83 -5.47 -15.11
CA GLY A 39 -11.20 -6.42 -14.10
C GLY A 39 -12.46 -5.99 -13.33
N GLU A 40 -13.03 -6.91 -12.59
CA GLU A 40 -14.23 -6.73 -11.79
C GLU A 40 -13.87 -6.56 -10.32
N ILE A 41 -14.51 -5.60 -9.64
CA ILE A 41 -14.50 -5.49 -8.16
C ILE A 41 -15.77 -6.15 -7.63
N ARG A 42 -15.61 -7.19 -6.84
CA ARG A 42 -16.68 -7.93 -6.16
C ARG A 42 -16.73 -7.58 -4.68
N GLY A 43 -17.92 -7.46 -4.13
CA GLY A 43 -18.16 -7.08 -2.75
C GLY A 43 -19.02 -5.82 -2.63
N PRO A 44 -19.13 -5.22 -1.43
CA PRO A 44 -18.41 -5.57 -0.19
C PRO A 44 -18.80 -6.93 0.39
N PHE A 45 -17.81 -7.62 0.92
CA PHE A 45 -17.98 -8.82 1.75
C PHE A 45 -17.58 -8.50 3.20
N LYS A 46 -18.05 -9.32 4.16
CA LYS A 46 -17.69 -9.18 5.57
C LYS A 46 -17.17 -10.51 6.11
N ILE A 47 -16.17 -10.40 6.99
CA ILE A 47 -15.62 -11.53 7.73
C ILE A 47 -15.52 -11.17 9.21
N ASP A 48 -16.14 -11.99 10.08
CA ASP A 48 -16.02 -11.85 11.53
C ASP A 48 -14.62 -12.25 11.98
N SER A 49 -14.01 -11.45 12.84
CA SER A 49 -12.65 -11.74 13.32
C SER A 49 -12.67 -12.57 14.60
N LYS A 50 -11.92 -13.66 14.59
CA LYS A 50 -11.57 -14.43 15.78
C LYS A 50 -10.38 -13.85 16.52
N ALA A 51 -9.43 -13.25 15.77
CA ALA A 51 -8.25 -12.60 16.32
C ALA A 51 -8.60 -11.30 17.09
N TYR A 52 -9.69 -10.64 16.69
CA TYR A 52 -10.25 -9.45 17.35
C TYR A 52 -11.75 -9.66 17.61
N PRO A 53 -12.14 -10.44 18.63
CA PRO A 53 -13.54 -10.81 18.87
C PRO A 53 -14.47 -9.59 18.98
N GLY A 54 -15.65 -9.66 18.37
CA GLY A 54 -16.62 -8.57 18.33
C GLY A 54 -16.38 -7.56 17.20
N THR A 55 -15.37 -7.76 16.36
CA THR A 55 -15.15 -6.96 15.16
C THR A 55 -15.36 -7.78 13.89
N PHE A 56 -15.60 -7.09 12.81
CA PHE A 56 -15.60 -7.67 11.47
C PHE A 56 -14.80 -6.78 10.51
N HIS A 57 -14.27 -7.39 9.43
CA HIS A 57 -13.55 -6.69 8.38
C HIS A 57 -14.38 -6.68 7.12
N THR A 58 -14.51 -5.51 6.49
CA THR A 58 -15.11 -5.37 5.17
C THR A 58 -14.01 -5.47 4.12
N TYR A 59 -14.24 -6.26 3.07
CA TYR A 59 -13.27 -6.46 2.00
C TYR A 59 -13.94 -6.58 0.63
N TRP A 60 -13.14 -6.33 -0.40
CA TRP A 60 -13.50 -6.47 -1.81
C TRP A 60 -12.44 -7.29 -2.54
N ILE A 61 -12.85 -7.93 -3.60
CA ILE A 61 -11.99 -8.79 -4.41
C ILE A 61 -11.95 -8.22 -5.83
N TYR A 62 -10.76 -7.89 -6.30
CA TYR A 62 -10.51 -7.59 -7.70
C TYR A 62 -10.15 -8.88 -8.44
N VAL A 63 -10.89 -9.13 -9.52
CA VAL A 63 -10.66 -10.26 -10.44
C VAL A 63 -10.28 -9.67 -11.79
N PRO A 64 -9.03 -9.84 -12.26
CA PRO A 64 -8.62 -9.31 -13.57
C PRO A 64 -9.37 -10.03 -14.71
N ALA A 65 -9.56 -9.34 -15.81
CA ALA A 65 -10.22 -9.91 -16.98
C ALA A 65 -9.47 -11.13 -17.57
N GLN A 66 -8.17 -11.25 -17.26
CA GLN A 66 -7.29 -12.34 -17.68
C GLN A 66 -7.30 -13.55 -16.72
N TYR A 67 -8.09 -13.50 -15.65
CA TYR A 67 -8.16 -14.60 -14.69
C TYR A 67 -8.76 -15.87 -15.33
N ASP A 68 -8.04 -16.97 -15.18
CA ASP A 68 -8.48 -18.32 -15.54
C ASP A 68 -8.37 -19.23 -14.31
N ALA A 69 -9.49 -19.80 -13.87
CA ALA A 69 -9.52 -20.66 -12.69
C ALA A 69 -8.69 -21.95 -12.83
N SER A 70 -8.30 -22.33 -14.05
CA SER A 70 -7.42 -23.49 -14.29
C SER A 70 -5.94 -23.18 -14.01
N ILE A 71 -5.57 -21.89 -13.91
CA ILE A 71 -4.20 -21.41 -13.71
C ILE A 71 -4.13 -20.65 -12.39
N PRO A 72 -3.38 -21.14 -11.38
CA PRO A 72 -3.28 -20.43 -10.10
C PRO A 72 -2.72 -19.03 -10.24
N ALA A 73 -3.52 -18.02 -9.87
CA ALA A 73 -3.15 -16.61 -9.90
C ALA A 73 -2.20 -16.23 -8.75
N SER A 74 -1.50 -15.14 -8.88
CA SER A 74 -0.83 -14.47 -7.74
C SER A 74 -1.86 -13.76 -6.85
N LEU A 75 -1.44 -13.30 -5.67
CA LEU A 75 -2.28 -12.59 -4.71
C LEU A 75 -1.63 -11.27 -4.30
N MET A 76 -2.40 -10.17 -4.32
CA MET A 76 -1.99 -8.89 -3.75
C MET A 76 -3.07 -8.37 -2.81
N ILE A 77 -2.73 -8.16 -1.53
CA ILE A 77 -3.64 -7.59 -0.54
C ILE A 77 -3.27 -6.14 -0.28
N PHE A 78 -4.28 -5.26 -0.20
CA PHE A 78 -4.13 -3.86 0.15
C PHE A 78 -4.90 -3.56 1.44
N ASN A 79 -4.18 -3.16 2.49
CA ASN A 79 -4.76 -2.61 3.71
C ASN A 79 -5.33 -1.22 3.44
N ASP A 80 -6.33 -0.79 4.20
CA ASP A 80 -7.15 0.41 3.90
C ASP A 80 -7.73 0.33 2.47
N GLY A 81 -8.31 -0.82 2.16
CA GLY A 81 -8.69 -1.25 0.81
C GLY A 81 -9.52 -0.24 0.03
N GLN A 82 -10.47 0.43 0.68
CA GLN A 82 -11.30 1.46 0.05
C GLN A 82 -10.48 2.61 -0.55
N ALA A 83 -9.41 3.04 0.14
CA ALA A 83 -8.55 4.11 -0.36
C ALA A 83 -7.74 3.66 -1.59
N PHE A 84 -7.26 2.40 -1.60
CA PHE A 84 -6.50 1.88 -2.73
C PHE A 84 -7.36 1.61 -3.98
N MET A 85 -8.60 1.14 -3.81
CA MET A 85 -9.50 0.87 -4.94
C MET A 85 -10.29 2.10 -5.41
N ASN A 86 -10.26 3.22 -4.67
CA ASN A 86 -11.02 4.42 -5.03
C ASN A 86 -10.64 4.91 -6.45
N PRO A 87 -11.58 4.94 -7.42
CA PRO A 87 -11.29 5.32 -8.81
C PRO A 87 -10.92 6.80 -8.96
N ASN A 88 -11.23 7.63 -7.97
CA ASN A 88 -10.89 9.05 -7.90
C ASN A 88 -9.77 9.35 -6.89
N GLY A 89 -9.25 8.30 -6.23
CA GLY A 89 -8.18 8.41 -5.25
C GLY A 89 -6.80 8.59 -5.85
N ASP A 90 -5.81 8.62 -4.98
CA ASP A 90 -4.40 8.78 -5.37
C ASP A 90 -3.77 7.46 -5.86
N ALA A 91 -4.23 6.30 -5.38
CA ALA A 91 -3.63 5.00 -5.71
C ALA A 91 -4.21 4.36 -6.98
N ARG A 92 -5.54 4.33 -7.10
CA ARG A 92 -6.27 3.73 -8.24
C ARG A 92 -5.76 2.33 -8.61
N ALA A 93 -5.56 1.48 -7.60
CA ALA A 93 -4.89 0.20 -7.73
C ALA A 93 -5.53 -0.73 -8.78
N GLN A 94 -6.86 -0.66 -8.98
CA GLN A 94 -7.53 -1.41 -10.05
C GLN A 94 -6.97 -1.04 -11.41
N ASN A 95 -6.90 0.26 -11.77
CA ASN A 95 -6.38 0.69 -13.08
C ASN A 95 -4.92 0.26 -13.26
N VAL A 96 -4.12 0.37 -12.20
CA VAL A 96 -2.71 -0.08 -12.22
C VAL A 96 -2.63 -1.57 -12.53
N MET A 97 -3.43 -2.38 -11.83
CA MET A 97 -3.44 -3.83 -12.06
C MET A 97 -3.96 -4.19 -13.46
N ASP A 98 -5.05 -3.57 -13.92
CA ASP A 98 -5.58 -3.78 -15.27
C ASP A 98 -4.51 -3.51 -16.34
N ASN A 99 -3.85 -2.35 -16.25
CA ASN A 99 -2.85 -1.93 -17.23
C ASN A 99 -1.59 -2.81 -17.22
N LEU A 100 -1.06 -3.11 -16.03
CA LEU A 100 0.19 -3.87 -15.91
C LEU A 100 0.00 -5.36 -16.24
N ILE A 101 -1.13 -5.97 -15.85
CA ILE A 101 -1.46 -7.35 -16.22
C ILE A 101 -1.65 -7.45 -17.74
N TYR A 102 -2.40 -6.52 -18.33
CA TYR A 102 -2.62 -6.49 -19.79
C TYR A 102 -1.31 -6.41 -20.57
N ARG A 103 -0.35 -5.60 -20.11
CA ARG A 103 0.97 -5.47 -20.74
C ARG A 103 1.95 -6.55 -20.33
N ARG A 104 1.55 -7.48 -19.47
CA ARG A 104 2.39 -8.56 -18.94
C ARG A 104 3.64 -8.07 -18.21
N GLU A 105 3.51 -6.96 -17.52
CA GLU A 105 4.57 -6.38 -16.71
C GLU A 105 4.52 -6.90 -15.26
N ILE A 106 3.36 -7.44 -14.86
CA ILE A 106 3.14 -8.22 -13.63
C ILE A 106 2.30 -9.47 -13.96
N PRO A 107 2.36 -10.52 -13.14
CA PRO A 107 1.56 -11.73 -13.37
C PRO A 107 0.06 -11.45 -13.17
N VAL A 108 -0.77 -12.32 -13.75
CA VAL A 108 -2.21 -12.36 -13.42
C VAL A 108 -2.36 -12.56 -11.91
N MET A 109 -3.09 -11.69 -11.25
CA MET A 109 -3.26 -11.73 -9.79
C MET A 109 -4.66 -11.33 -9.34
N ILE A 110 -5.14 -12.02 -8.30
CA ILE A 110 -6.30 -11.58 -7.55
C ILE A 110 -5.85 -10.45 -6.61
N GLY A 111 -6.61 -9.34 -6.61
CA GLY A 111 -6.43 -8.26 -5.65
C GLY A 111 -7.45 -8.38 -4.51
N VAL A 112 -7.04 -8.16 -3.27
CA VAL A 112 -7.94 -8.09 -2.13
C VAL A 112 -7.77 -6.75 -1.45
N PHE A 113 -8.86 -6.01 -1.30
CA PHE A 113 -8.91 -4.71 -0.67
C PHE A 113 -9.62 -4.87 0.68
N ILE A 114 -8.88 -4.82 1.79
CA ILE A 114 -9.44 -5.04 3.12
C ILE A 114 -9.34 -3.78 3.97
N ASN A 115 -10.45 -3.44 4.64
CA ASN A 115 -10.46 -2.39 5.65
C ASN A 115 -10.08 -2.95 7.04
N PRO A 116 -9.61 -2.08 7.96
CA PRO A 116 -9.43 -2.49 9.35
C PRO A 116 -10.77 -2.92 9.96
N GLY A 117 -10.69 -3.72 11.00
CA GLY A 117 -11.87 -4.20 11.72
C GLY A 117 -12.62 -3.06 12.41
N HIS A 118 -13.93 -3.19 12.51
CA HIS A 118 -14.80 -2.31 13.28
C HIS A 118 -15.93 -3.10 13.93
N THR A 119 -16.53 -2.52 14.97
CA THR A 119 -17.69 -3.12 15.63
C THR A 119 -18.97 -2.74 14.88
N PRO A 120 -20.09 -3.47 15.10
CA PRO A 120 -21.37 -3.15 14.45
C PRO A 120 -21.89 -1.74 14.73
N GLU A 121 -21.47 -1.12 15.84
CA GLU A 121 -21.89 0.22 16.27
C GLU A 121 -21.06 1.33 15.61
N GLN A 122 -19.89 1.00 15.06
CA GLN A 122 -19.04 1.96 14.39
C GLN A 122 -19.52 2.17 12.95
N PRO A 123 -19.46 3.41 12.43
CA PRO A 123 -19.81 3.66 11.02
C PRO A 123 -18.82 2.95 10.09
N GLU A 124 -19.31 2.53 8.94
CA GLU A 124 -18.44 2.04 7.86
C GLU A 124 -17.49 3.17 7.42
N PRO A 125 -16.19 2.90 7.20
CA PRO A 125 -15.26 3.89 6.67
C PRO A 125 -15.74 4.44 5.33
N THR A 126 -15.56 5.73 5.10
CA THR A 126 -15.89 6.32 3.80
C THR A 126 -14.85 5.96 2.74
N PRO A 127 -15.22 5.85 1.45
CA PRO A 127 -14.29 5.45 0.38
C PRO A 127 -13.05 6.34 0.20
N ALA A 128 -13.11 7.58 0.68
CA ALA A 128 -12.02 8.54 0.57
C ALA A 128 -11.04 8.50 1.76
N GLU A 129 -11.43 7.85 2.85
CA GLU A 129 -10.67 7.88 4.10
C GLU A 129 -9.77 6.65 4.24
N TRP A 130 -8.50 6.92 4.37
CA TRP A 130 -7.55 6.02 4.98
C TRP A 130 -7.11 6.64 6.31
N GLY A 131 -6.92 5.81 7.33
CA GLY A 131 -6.58 6.29 8.67
C GLY A 131 -7.78 6.65 9.54
N ASP A 132 -8.96 6.12 9.23
CA ASP A 132 -10.14 6.27 10.06
C ASP A 132 -9.86 5.79 11.50
N ARG A 133 -10.07 6.69 12.49
CA ARG A 133 -9.84 6.44 13.91
C ARG A 133 -11.06 5.84 14.61
N THR A 134 -12.19 5.81 13.96
CA THR A 134 -13.43 5.23 14.51
C THR A 134 -13.46 3.71 14.44
N THR A 135 -12.57 3.11 13.63
CA THR A 135 -12.39 1.67 13.51
C THR A 135 -11.33 1.14 14.48
N ASN A 136 -11.13 -0.16 14.49
CA ASN A 136 -10.06 -0.83 15.25
C ASN A 136 -8.64 -0.61 14.68
N ARG A 137 -8.51 0.16 13.61
CA ARG A 137 -7.28 0.37 12.83
C ARG A 137 -6.03 0.66 13.68
N PRO A 138 -6.05 1.59 14.66
CA PRO A 138 -4.85 1.86 15.46
C PRO A 138 -4.39 0.66 16.27
N THR A 139 -5.31 -0.21 16.68
CA THR A 139 -5.01 -1.41 17.47
C THR A 139 -4.49 -2.54 16.60
N GLU A 140 -5.12 -2.78 15.46
CA GLU A 140 -4.75 -3.86 14.55
C GLU A 140 -3.44 -3.56 13.81
N TYR A 141 -3.37 -2.38 13.20
CA TYR A 141 -2.30 -2.06 12.26
C TYR A 141 -0.98 -1.64 12.92
N ASN A 142 -1.02 -1.05 14.12
CA ASN A 142 0.20 -0.60 14.79
C ASN A 142 0.74 -1.61 15.81
N SER A 143 0.08 -2.74 16.04
CA SER A 143 0.60 -3.81 16.90
C SER A 143 1.68 -4.62 16.16
N LEU A 144 2.75 -4.98 16.88
CA LEU A 144 3.87 -5.74 16.33
C LEU A 144 3.75 -7.24 16.65
N ASP A 145 2.53 -7.70 16.87
CA ASP A 145 2.23 -9.11 17.19
C ASP A 145 1.53 -9.82 16.01
N ASP A 146 1.29 -11.11 16.15
CA ASP A 146 0.73 -11.94 15.09
C ASP A 146 -0.81 -11.90 14.97
N ARG A 147 -1.51 -11.05 15.73
CA ARG A 147 -2.98 -11.01 15.71
C ARG A 147 -3.54 -10.56 14.38
N TYR A 148 -3.04 -9.43 13.83
CA TYR A 148 -3.46 -9.00 12.50
C TYR A 148 -2.98 -9.96 11.39
N PRO A 149 -1.75 -10.50 11.41
CA PRO A 149 -1.36 -11.62 10.55
C PRO A 149 -2.36 -12.79 10.56
N ARG A 150 -2.93 -13.16 11.70
CA ARG A 150 -3.96 -14.22 11.77
C ARG A 150 -5.26 -13.81 11.06
N VAL A 151 -5.70 -12.56 11.15
CA VAL A 151 -6.85 -12.09 10.36
C VAL A 151 -6.62 -12.35 8.87
N ILE A 152 -5.43 -12.02 8.37
CA ILE A 152 -5.10 -12.16 6.95
C ILE A 152 -4.95 -13.63 6.56
N VAL A 153 -4.09 -14.38 7.28
CA VAL A 153 -3.67 -15.73 6.87
C VAL A 153 -4.67 -16.79 7.30
N ASP A 154 -5.17 -16.72 8.54
CA ASP A 154 -5.96 -17.81 9.11
C ASP A 154 -7.47 -17.59 8.93
N GLU A 155 -7.91 -16.35 8.68
CA GLU A 155 -9.33 -16.01 8.53
C GLU A 155 -9.69 -15.64 7.09
N LEU A 156 -9.02 -14.65 6.49
CA LEU A 156 -9.35 -14.14 5.16
C LEU A 156 -8.91 -15.07 4.02
N MET A 157 -7.63 -15.49 3.99
CA MET A 157 -7.10 -16.30 2.88
C MET A 157 -7.87 -17.60 2.65
N PRO A 158 -8.31 -18.38 3.67
CA PRO A 158 -9.12 -19.57 3.45
C PRO A 158 -10.43 -19.30 2.70
N VAL A 159 -11.05 -18.14 2.95
CA VAL A 159 -12.28 -17.73 2.26
C VAL A 159 -11.98 -17.43 0.79
N ILE A 160 -10.89 -16.71 0.53
CA ILE A 160 -10.49 -16.35 -0.84
C ILE A 160 -10.09 -17.60 -1.64
N TYR A 161 -9.34 -18.53 -1.04
CA TYR A 161 -8.93 -19.78 -1.70
C TYR A 161 -10.10 -20.72 -2.04
N LYS A 162 -11.23 -20.61 -1.35
CA LYS A 162 -12.41 -21.39 -1.65
C LYS A 162 -13.03 -21.04 -3.00
N ASP A 163 -12.97 -19.73 -3.34
CA ASP A 163 -13.67 -19.19 -4.49
C ASP A 163 -12.73 -18.94 -5.69
N TYR A 164 -11.41 -18.84 -5.43
CA TYR A 164 -10.42 -18.50 -6.46
C TYR A 164 -9.22 -19.45 -6.45
N SER A 165 -8.77 -19.83 -7.65
CA SER A 165 -7.52 -20.56 -7.84
C SER A 165 -6.35 -19.59 -7.67
N ILE A 166 -5.71 -19.65 -6.51
CA ILE A 166 -4.55 -18.82 -6.15
C ILE A 166 -3.38 -19.76 -5.83
N SER A 167 -2.19 -19.40 -6.29
CA SER A 167 -0.97 -20.10 -5.95
C SER A 167 -0.78 -20.14 -4.44
N LYS A 168 -0.23 -21.23 -3.93
CA LYS A 168 0.16 -21.34 -2.53
C LYS A 168 1.64 -21.04 -2.29
N ASP A 169 2.35 -20.68 -3.35
CA ASP A 169 3.74 -20.25 -3.25
C ASP A 169 3.80 -18.84 -2.63
N PRO A 170 4.45 -18.65 -1.48
CA PRO A 170 4.56 -17.35 -0.82
C PRO A 170 5.28 -16.29 -1.67
N GLU A 171 6.12 -16.72 -2.64
CA GLU A 171 6.72 -15.79 -3.61
C GLU A 171 5.69 -15.14 -4.55
N ARG A 172 4.49 -15.70 -4.61
CA ARG A 172 3.39 -15.18 -5.40
C ARG A 172 2.36 -14.42 -4.57
N HIS A 173 2.70 -14.09 -3.31
CA HIS A 173 1.84 -13.29 -2.42
C HIS A 173 2.52 -11.99 -2.02
N GLY A 174 1.77 -10.90 -2.19
CA GLY A 174 2.15 -9.55 -1.77
C GLY A 174 1.10 -8.92 -0.87
N ILE A 175 1.55 -8.05 0.00
CA ILE A 175 0.68 -7.24 0.85
C ILE A 175 1.21 -5.81 0.93
N GLY A 176 0.32 -4.83 0.91
CA GLY A 176 0.70 -3.44 0.92
C GLY A 176 -0.27 -2.54 1.68
N GLY A 177 0.16 -1.33 1.91
CA GLY A 177 -0.66 -0.33 2.57
C GLY A 177 0.04 1.02 2.68
N ALA A 178 -0.67 1.97 3.29
CA ALA A 178 -0.14 3.29 3.57
C ALA A 178 -0.20 3.60 5.07
N SER A 179 0.80 4.34 5.58
CA SER A 179 0.87 4.75 6.98
C SER A 179 0.81 3.54 7.93
N SER A 180 -0.18 3.47 8.82
CA SER A 180 -0.39 2.29 9.67
C SER A 180 -0.69 1.02 8.86
N GLY A 181 -1.36 1.13 7.71
CA GLY A 181 -1.58 -0.01 6.81
C GLY A 181 -0.28 -0.58 6.23
N ALA A 182 0.76 0.26 6.07
CA ALA A 182 2.06 -0.17 5.59
C ALA A 182 2.86 -0.94 6.65
N ILE A 183 2.87 -0.48 7.90
CA ILE A 183 3.52 -1.24 8.98
C ILE A 183 2.77 -2.55 9.24
N ALA A 184 1.43 -2.57 9.14
CA ALA A 184 0.64 -3.80 9.22
C ALA A 184 1.02 -4.79 8.12
N ALA A 185 1.19 -4.32 6.87
CA ALA A 185 1.64 -5.16 5.76
C ALA A 185 3.04 -5.75 6.02
N PHE A 186 3.97 -4.93 6.54
CA PHE A 186 5.29 -5.41 6.94
C PHE A 186 5.19 -6.45 8.06
N THR A 187 4.36 -6.21 9.09
CA THR A 187 4.14 -7.14 10.20
C THR A 187 3.59 -8.48 9.70
N VAL A 188 2.64 -8.48 8.76
CA VAL A 188 2.13 -9.73 8.18
C VAL A 188 3.25 -10.53 7.52
N ALA A 189 4.04 -9.94 6.65
CA ALA A 189 5.14 -10.65 5.99
C ALA A 189 6.26 -11.02 6.98
N TRP A 190 6.47 -10.22 8.02
CA TRP A 190 7.47 -10.49 9.05
C TRP A 190 7.09 -11.69 9.90
N GLU A 191 5.84 -11.79 10.35
CA GLU A 191 5.34 -12.89 11.19
C GLU A 191 4.99 -14.14 10.38
N ARG A 192 4.62 -13.97 9.09
CA ARG A 192 4.17 -15.04 8.19
C ARG A 192 4.99 -15.09 6.88
N PRO A 193 6.32 -15.24 6.93
CA PRO A 193 7.16 -15.25 5.72
C PRO A 193 6.94 -16.49 4.83
N ASP A 194 6.29 -17.53 5.36
CA ASP A 194 5.89 -18.71 4.60
C ASP A 194 4.54 -18.53 3.89
N ASP A 195 3.86 -17.39 4.14
CA ASP A 195 2.62 -17.02 3.47
C ASP A 195 2.80 -15.76 2.58
N PHE A 196 3.60 -14.78 3.01
CA PHE A 196 3.80 -13.52 2.30
C PHE A 196 5.28 -13.17 2.19
N ARG A 197 5.74 -12.87 0.97
CA ARG A 197 7.14 -12.48 0.73
C ARG A 197 7.33 -11.13 0.07
N LYS A 198 6.28 -10.42 -0.32
CA LYS A 198 6.35 -9.12 -0.97
C LYS A 198 5.61 -8.06 -0.18
N VAL A 199 6.31 -6.97 0.18
CA VAL A 199 5.77 -5.87 0.97
C VAL A 199 5.85 -4.56 0.20
N LEU A 200 4.71 -3.87 0.10
CA LEU A 200 4.58 -2.52 -0.45
C LEU A 200 4.24 -1.55 0.67
N SER A 201 5.13 -0.59 0.94
CA SER A 201 4.98 0.38 2.03
C SER A 201 4.98 1.81 1.49
N ILE A 202 3.88 2.52 1.67
CA ILE A 202 3.72 3.94 1.37
C ILE A 202 3.65 4.71 2.68
N VAL A 203 4.54 5.69 2.90
CA VAL A 203 4.65 6.54 4.11
C VAL A 203 4.49 5.73 5.42
N GLY A 204 5.20 4.60 5.53
CA GLY A 204 4.99 3.61 6.57
C GLY A 204 5.14 4.15 8.00
N SER A 205 4.22 3.81 8.90
CA SER A 205 4.24 4.24 10.30
C SER A 205 5.22 3.44 11.15
N PHE A 206 6.48 3.29 10.69
CA PHE A 206 7.56 2.67 11.48
C PHE A 206 8.03 3.58 12.62
N VAL A 207 7.10 4.22 13.28
CA VAL A 207 7.30 5.21 14.34
C VAL A 207 6.70 4.73 15.66
N ASN A 208 6.96 5.46 16.73
CA ASN A 208 6.46 5.12 18.06
C ASN A 208 4.98 5.50 18.24
N LEU A 209 4.09 4.82 17.50
CA LEU A 209 2.65 4.79 17.80
C LEU A 209 2.34 3.67 18.80
N ARG A 210 2.82 2.45 18.53
CA ARG A 210 2.78 1.27 19.40
C ARG A 210 4.09 0.47 19.32
N GLY A 211 5.23 1.17 19.29
CA GLY A 211 6.54 0.53 19.22
C GLY A 211 7.09 0.28 17.82
N GLY A 212 6.46 0.74 16.75
CA GLY A 212 6.85 0.49 15.35
C GLY A 212 8.29 0.90 15.01
N HIS A 213 8.84 1.91 15.71
CA HIS A 213 10.23 2.36 15.57
C HIS A 213 11.25 1.27 15.94
N ALA A 214 10.83 0.21 16.65
CA ALA A 214 11.69 -0.91 17.02
C ALA A 214 12.03 -1.83 15.83
N TYR A 215 11.27 -1.77 14.71
CA TYR A 215 11.49 -2.69 13.58
C TYR A 215 12.90 -2.65 13.01
N ALA A 216 13.53 -1.47 12.92
CA ALA A 216 14.90 -1.39 12.44
C ALA A 216 15.89 -2.21 13.31
N ASP A 217 15.68 -2.22 14.63
CA ASP A 217 16.51 -2.98 15.55
C ASP A 217 16.10 -4.46 15.59
N ILE A 218 14.79 -4.76 15.47
CA ILE A 218 14.30 -6.14 15.34
C ILE A 218 14.92 -6.80 14.10
N VAL A 219 14.91 -6.13 12.94
CA VAL A 219 15.52 -6.62 11.69
C VAL A 219 17.01 -6.91 11.88
N ARG A 220 17.76 -6.02 12.53
CA ARG A 220 19.21 -6.22 12.77
C ARG A 220 19.50 -7.43 13.65
N LYS A 221 18.66 -7.66 14.66
CA LYS A 221 18.86 -8.71 15.67
C LYS A 221 18.30 -10.07 15.25
N SER A 222 17.40 -10.12 14.29
CA SER A 222 16.75 -11.37 13.83
C SER A 222 17.53 -12.02 12.68
N ASP A 223 17.31 -13.31 12.50
CA ASP A 223 17.71 -14.00 11.27
C ASP A 223 16.98 -13.40 10.06
N LYS A 224 17.67 -13.42 8.92
CA LYS A 224 17.11 -12.90 7.68
C LYS A 224 15.90 -13.73 7.25
N LYS A 225 14.77 -13.08 7.06
CA LYS A 225 13.55 -13.67 6.50
C LYS A 225 13.51 -13.51 4.98
N PRO A 226 12.88 -14.41 4.22
CA PRO A 226 12.84 -14.35 2.75
C PRO A 226 11.79 -13.36 2.24
N ILE A 227 11.84 -12.12 2.70
CA ILE A 227 10.91 -11.07 2.28
C ILE A 227 11.59 -10.00 1.42
N ARG A 228 10.83 -9.47 0.47
CA ARG A 228 11.19 -8.35 -0.41
C ARG A 228 10.35 -7.14 -0.02
N VAL A 229 10.97 -5.96 0.08
CA VAL A 229 10.30 -4.77 0.60
C VAL A 229 10.54 -3.57 -0.31
N TYR A 230 9.46 -2.89 -0.70
CA TYR A 230 9.53 -1.57 -1.32
C TYR A 230 9.04 -0.51 -0.33
N LEU A 231 9.90 0.49 -0.04
CA LEU A 231 9.59 1.59 0.87
C LEU A 231 9.44 2.90 0.10
N GLN A 232 8.37 3.63 0.34
CA GLN A 232 8.20 4.98 -0.16
C GLN A 232 7.91 5.93 0.99
N ASP A 233 8.59 7.08 1.02
CA ASP A 233 8.30 8.16 1.97
C ASP A 233 8.77 9.51 1.44
N GLY A 234 8.43 10.60 2.13
CA GLY A 234 8.78 11.97 1.78
C GLY A 234 9.44 12.74 2.90
N ARG A 235 10.39 13.60 2.54
CA ARG A 235 11.13 14.45 3.50
C ARG A 235 10.24 15.44 4.26
N ASN A 236 9.04 15.73 3.75
CA ASN A 236 8.06 16.60 4.41
C ASN A 236 6.96 15.82 5.14
N ASP A 237 7.18 14.53 5.40
CA ASP A 237 6.31 13.75 6.28
C ASP A 237 6.37 14.27 7.73
N ASN A 238 5.56 13.71 8.61
CA ASN A 238 5.49 14.10 10.02
C ASN A 238 6.88 14.01 10.69
N ARG A 239 7.34 15.13 11.24
CA ARG A 239 8.74 15.31 11.66
C ARG A 239 9.02 14.94 13.12
N GLY A 240 8.06 14.40 13.85
CA GLY A 240 8.28 14.03 15.26
C GLY A 240 8.46 15.22 16.22
N VAL A 241 8.07 16.42 15.82
CA VAL A 241 8.07 17.59 16.72
C VAL A 241 6.85 17.51 17.63
N ARG A 242 7.08 17.48 18.94
CA ARG A 242 6.02 17.44 19.94
C ARG A 242 5.38 18.82 20.14
N GLY A 243 4.23 18.85 20.82
CA GLY A 243 3.53 20.11 21.13
C GLY A 243 4.33 21.08 22.02
N ASP A 244 5.33 20.60 22.75
CA ASP A 244 6.29 21.38 23.54
C ASP A 244 7.49 21.88 22.70
N GLY A 245 7.51 21.60 21.39
CA GLY A 245 8.59 21.97 20.47
C GLY A 245 9.80 21.00 20.47
N ASN A 246 9.83 20.02 21.37
CA ASN A 246 10.94 19.05 21.43
C ASN A 246 10.84 18.04 20.27
N TYR A 247 12.01 17.71 19.69
CA TYR A 247 12.12 16.69 18.66
C TYR A 247 12.22 15.29 19.28
N ASP A 248 11.39 14.37 18.76
CA ASP A 248 11.40 12.96 19.10
C ASP A 248 11.65 12.14 17.83
N GLU A 249 12.87 11.68 17.65
CA GLU A 249 13.25 10.91 16.45
C GLU A 249 12.42 9.64 16.26
N THR A 250 11.90 9.06 17.37
CA THR A 250 11.05 7.85 17.30
C THR A 250 9.70 8.13 16.66
N ARG A 251 9.34 9.40 16.49
CA ARG A 251 8.12 9.89 15.87
C ARG A 251 8.34 10.66 14.56
N ASP A 252 9.56 10.66 14.03
CA ASP A 252 9.88 11.21 12.69
C ASP A 252 9.70 10.10 11.65
N TRP A 253 8.65 10.20 10.82
CA TRP A 253 8.31 9.16 9.83
C TRP A 253 9.45 8.94 8.85
N PHE A 254 9.92 9.99 8.18
CA PHE A 254 10.98 9.87 7.18
C PHE A 254 12.26 9.27 7.77
N PHE A 255 12.67 9.76 8.94
CA PHE A 255 13.85 9.25 9.64
C PHE A 255 13.72 7.74 9.95
N GLN A 256 12.56 7.30 10.46
CA GLN A 256 12.35 5.91 10.83
C GLN A 256 12.22 4.99 9.59
N ASN A 257 11.63 5.45 8.49
CA ASN A 257 11.63 4.71 7.22
C ASN A 257 13.05 4.54 6.67
N VAL A 258 13.89 5.59 6.74
CA VAL A 258 15.32 5.50 6.38
C VAL A 258 16.08 4.55 7.30
N ARG A 259 15.81 4.55 8.62
CA ARG A 259 16.41 3.59 9.56
C ARG A 259 16.06 2.14 9.21
N LEU A 260 14.79 1.88 8.90
CA LEU A 260 14.34 0.54 8.49
C LEU A 260 15.02 0.12 7.19
N MET A 261 15.04 0.99 6.17
CA MET A 261 15.72 0.72 4.90
C MET A 261 17.20 0.34 5.13
N LYS A 262 17.92 1.09 5.96
CA LYS A 262 19.32 0.79 6.31
C LYS A 262 19.45 -0.58 6.97
N ALA A 263 18.59 -0.89 7.95
CA ALA A 263 18.62 -2.19 8.63
C ALA A 263 18.36 -3.36 7.66
N LEU A 264 17.41 -3.22 6.75
CA LEU A 264 17.15 -4.21 5.71
C LEU A 264 18.33 -4.38 4.77
N THR A 265 18.95 -3.27 4.33
CA THR A 265 20.15 -3.30 3.46
C THR A 265 21.35 -3.94 4.16
N GLU A 266 21.62 -3.58 5.41
CA GLU A 266 22.69 -4.14 6.23
C GLU A 266 22.56 -5.66 6.39
N LYS A 267 21.33 -6.17 6.47
CA LYS A 267 21.02 -7.60 6.56
C LYS A 267 20.93 -8.30 5.20
N GLY A 268 21.16 -7.58 4.09
CA GLY A 268 21.15 -8.12 2.74
C GLY A 268 19.75 -8.51 2.23
N TYR A 269 18.68 -7.85 2.71
CA TYR A 269 17.34 -8.04 2.16
C TYR A 269 17.25 -7.48 0.73
N ASP A 270 16.33 -8.04 -0.04
CA ASP A 270 15.92 -7.46 -1.31
C ASP A 270 14.99 -6.28 -1.03
N VAL A 271 15.58 -5.09 -0.99
CA VAL A 271 14.89 -3.83 -0.63
C VAL A 271 15.11 -2.78 -1.71
N ASN A 272 14.03 -2.07 -2.06
CA ASN A 272 14.09 -0.86 -2.86
C ASN A 272 13.34 0.28 -2.15
N TYR A 273 13.62 1.50 -2.55
CA TYR A 273 13.00 2.66 -1.93
C TYR A 273 12.87 3.85 -2.89
N ALA A 274 11.89 4.71 -2.63
CA ALA A 274 11.73 5.98 -3.31
C ALA A 274 11.51 7.09 -2.27
N TRP A 275 12.48 8.00 -2.15
CA TRP A 275 12.41 9.14 -1.26
C TRP A 275 12.04 10.41 -2.01
N GLY A 276 10.94 11.03 -1.62
CA GLY A 276 10.42 12.24 -2.24
C GLY A 276 10.41 13.46 -1.32
N MET A 277 9.64 14.44 -1.73
CA MET A 277 9.37 15.67 -0.97
C MET A 277 7.91 15.73 -0.48
N ASN A 278 7.14 14.64 -0.65
CA ASN A 278 5.74 14.58 -0.24
C ASN A 278 5.57 14.75 1.28
N LYS A 279 4.38 15.19 1.66
CA LYS A 279 3.86 15.14 3.02
C LYS A 279 3.32 13.74 3.33
N HIS A 280 2.84 13.54 4.56
CA HIS A 280 2.17 12.31 4.95
C HIS A 280 0.89 12.10 4.13
N GLY A 281 0.93 11.21 3.14
CA GLY A 281 -0.19 10.95 2.24
C GLY A 281 0.14 10.02 1.09
N GLN A 282 -0.86 9.65 0.30
CA GLN A 282 -0.72 8.69 -0.80
C GLN A 282 -0.30 9.33 -2.15
N LYS A 283 -0.16 10.64 -2.24
CA LYS A 283 0.09 11.33 -3.52
C LYS A 283 1.29 10.77 -4.28
N MET A 284 2.46 10.76 -3.66
CA MET A 284 3.66 10.22 -4.30
C MET A 284 3.55 8.70 -4.46
N GLY A 285 3.14 8.01 -3.40
CA GLY A 285 3.01 6.54 -3.43
C GLY A 285 2.09 6.07 -4.54
N GLY A 286 0.95 6.74 -4.74
CA GLY A 286 0.02 6.45 -5.83
C GLY A 286 0.60 6.77 -7.21
N ALA A 287 1.32 7.90 -7.34
CA ALA A 287 1.95 8.27 -8.61
C ALA A 287 3.01 7.25 -9.08
N ILE A 288 3.70 6.58 -8.15
CA ILE A 288 4.72 5.56 -8.45
C ILE A 288 4.24 4.12 -8.18
N LEU A 289 2.97 3.90 -7.84
CA LEU A 289 2.44 2.57 -7.58
C LEU A 289 2.70 1.58 -8.73
N PRO A 290 2.58 1.97 -10.01
CA PRO A 290 2.94 1.08 -11.11
C PRO A 290 4.39 0.58 -11.03
N ASP A 291 5.35 1.47 -10.73
CA ASP A 291 6.77 1.10 -10.65
C ASP A 291 7.07 0.25 -9.42
N MET A 292 6.39 0.52 -8.30
CA MET A 292 6.48 -0.32 -7.10
C MET A 292 5.99 -1.75 -7.39
N MET A 293 4.86 -1.88 -8.10
CA MET A 293 4.30 -3.18 -8.49
C MET A 293 5.24 -3.92 -9.46
N ARG A 294 5.76 -3.26 -10.51
CA ARG A 294 6.75 -3.87 -11.43
C ARG A 294 7.96 -4.40 -10.67
N TRP A 295 8.49 -3.62 -9.77
CA TRP A 295 9.68 -4.02 -9.01
C TRP A 295 9.41 -5.19 -8.07
N LEU A 296 8.29 -5.20 -7.37
CA LEU A 296 7.92 -6.29 -6.46
C LEU A 296 7.72 -7.61 -7.20
N TRP A 297 7.17 -7.56 -8.42
CA TRP A 297 6.80 -8.74 -9.20
C TRP A 297 7.78 -9.07 -10.35
N ARG A 298 8.94 -8.36 -10.43
CA ARG A 298 9.88 -8.41 -11.57
C ARG A 298 10.44 -9.79 -11.91
N ASP A 299 10.46 -10.72 -10.97
CA ASP A 299 10.97 -12.08 -11.12
C ASP A 299 9.86 -13.14 -11.17
N GLN A 300 8.62 -12.70 -11.12
CA GLN A 300 7.50 -13.61 -11.27
C GLN A 300 7.19 -13.83 -12.75
N PRO A 301 7.09 -15.09 -13.17
CA PRO A 301 6.78 -15.37 -14.56
C PRO A 301 5.37 -14.87 -14.89
N VAL A 302 5.22 -14.25 -16.04
CA VAL A 302 3.91 -14.08 -16.66
C VAL A 302 3.53 -15.39 -17.35
N SER A 303 2.23 -15.69 -17.41
CA SER A 303 1.75 -16.89 -18.08
C SER A 303 2.15 -16.89 -19.56
N THR A 304 2.63 -18.04 -20.05
CA THR A 304 2.83 -18.30 -21.46
C THR A 304 1.72 -19.19 -22.04
N ASP A 305 0.70 -19.54 -21.24
CA ASP A 305 -0.42 -20.35 -21.67
C ASP A 305 -1.19 -19.63 -22.80
N PRO A 306 -1.44 -20.30 -23.96
CA PRO A 306 -2.22 -19.72 -25.04
C PRO A 306 -3.64 -19.31 -24.66
N LYS A 307 -4.17 -19.81 -23.54
CA LYS A 307 -5.47 -19.42 -22.99
C LYS A 307 -5.42 -18.13 -22.20
N ASP A 308 -4.24 -17.71 -21.76
CA ASP A 308 -4.07 -16.45 -21.04
C ASP A 308 -4.37 -15.27 -21.97
N ALA A 309 -5.39 -14.48 -21.63
CA ALA A 309 -5.80 -13.33 -22.43
C ALA A 309 -4.70 -12.27 -22.50
N ALA A 310 -3.88 -12.12 -21.46
CA ALA A 310 -2.74 -11.20 -21.46
C ALA A 310 -1.69 -11.62 -22.49
N GLU A 311 -1.41 -12.91 -22.61
CA GLU A 311 -0.48 -13.45 -23.63
C GLU A 311 -1.00 -13.18 -25.03
N ARG A 312 -2.29 -13.45 -25.29
CA ARG A 312 -2.91 -13.19 -26.61
C ARG A 312 -2.89 -11.71 -26.96
N SER A 313 -3.25 -10.85 -26.02
CA SER A 313 -3.26 -9.40 -26.22
C SER A 313 -1.89 -8.84 -26.56
N PHE A 314 -0.84 -9.40 -25.98
CA PHE A 314 0.53 -8.98 -26.23
C PHE A 314 1.02 -9.39 -27.63
N ARG A 315 0.60 -10.54 -28.11
CA ARG A 315 1.03 -11.09 -29.42
C ARG A 315 0.30 -10.48 -30.61
N GLU A 316 -0.91 -9.99 -30.40
CA GLU A 316 -1.67 -9.36 -31.47
C GLU A 316 -1.23 -7.90 -31.61
N PRO A 317 -0.60 -7.50 -32.72
CA PRO A 317 -0.30 -6.10 -32.95
C PRO A 317 -1.62 -5.32 -33.03
N VAL A 318 -1.69 -4.23 -32.26
CA VAL A 318 -2.83 -3.30 -32.31
C VAL A 318 -3.01 -2.88 -33.78
N LYS A 319 -4.09 -3.30 -34.40
CA LYS A 319 -4.46 -2.81 -35.74
C LYS A 319 -4.66 -1.31 -35.60
N LYS A 320 -3.75 -0.52 -36.16
CA LYS A 320 -3.96 0.91 -36.33
C LYS A 320 -5.12 1.06 -37.32
N ASN A 321 -6.28 1.48 -36.81
CA ASN A 321 -7.37 1.95 -37.64
C ASN A 321 -7.02 3.31 -38.25
#